data_879f0f047919e7d6086cd23f341a9bbd
#
_entry.id   879f0f047919e7d6086cd23f341a9bbd
#
_cell.length_a   1.000
_cell.length_b   1.000
_cell.length_c   1.000
_cell.angle_alpha   90.00
_cell.angle_beta   90.00
_cell.angle_gamma   90.00
#
_symmetry.space_group_name_H-M   'P 1'
#
loop_
_entity.id
_entity.type
_entity.pdbx_description
1 polymer ?
#
loop_
_entity_poly.entity_id
_entity_poly.type
_entity_poly.pdbx_seq_one_letter_code
_entity_poly.pdbx_strand_id
1 'polypeptide(L)'
;TSRHINDRLQKELEKNLALRVKPLEGSTDKWIVSGRGVLHLSVLVETMRREGYELQVGQPQVIYKEIDGQKCEPIEELTINVPNDFSSKMIDMVTRRKGDLLGMDTEGDRVNITFEIPSRGIIGLRTNVLTASQRPSWPIASRITSRTRER
;
A
#
# COMPACT_ATOMS: atom_id res chain seq x y z
N THR A 1 -6.80 -8.97 -22.60
CA THR A 1 -6.66 -7.88 -23.59
C THR A 1 -6.85 -6.51 -22.95
N SER A 2 -6.27 -5.48 -23.55
CA SER A 2 -6.30 -4.10 -23.06
C SER A 2 -7.72 -3.59 -22.78
N ARG A 3 -8.65 -3.92 -23.67
CA ARG A 3 -10.05 -3.54 -23.51
C ARG A 3 -10.68 -4.09 -22.23
N HIS A 4 -10.43 -5.34 -21.89
CA HIS A 4 -10.95 -5.95 -20.67
C HIS A 4 -10.38 -5.29 -19.41
N ILE A 5 -9.09 -4.93 -19.43
CA ILE A 5 -8.45 -4.20 -18.34
C ILE A 5 -9.09 -2.82 -18.16
N ASN A 6 -9.32 -2.09 -19.26
CA ASN A 6 -9.98 -0.80 -19.19
C ASN A 6 -11.40 -0.90 -18.62
N ASP A 7 -12.20 -1.84 -19.10
CA ASP A 7 -13.56 -2.06 -18.61
C ASP A 7 -13.57 -2.39 -17.09
N ARG A 8 -12.61 -3.19 -16.64
CA ARG A 8 -12.48 -3.53 -15.21
C ARG A 8 -12.08 -2.32 -14.36
N LEU A 9 -11.16 -1.49 -14.86
CA LEU A 9 -10.76 -0.25 -14.17
C LEU A 9 -11.91 0.74 -14.09
N GLN A 10 -12.73 0.88 -15.12
CA GLN A 10 -13.92 1.73 -15.10
C GLN A 10 -14.95 1.26 -14.06
N LYS A 11 -15.17 -0.04 -13.94
CA LYS A 11 -16.04 -0.61 -12.88
C LYS A 11 -15.51 -0.32 -11.47
N GLU A 12 -14.19 -0.33 -11.30
CA GLU A 12 -13.60 0.02 -10.00
C GLU A 12 -13.77 1.50 -9.67
N LEU A 13 -13.70 2.39 -10.66
CA LEU A 13 -13.94 3.82 -10.48
C LEU A 13 -15.36 4.12 -9.95
N GLU A 14 -16.35 3.35 -10.36
CA GLU A 14 -17.73 3.49 -9.87
C GLU A 14 -17.86 3.18 -8.37
N LYS A 15 -17.04 2.27 -7.87
CA LYS A 15 -17.06 1.84 -6.46
C LYS A 15 -16.12 2.64 -5.57
N ASN A 16 -15.08 3.22 -6.14
CA ASN A 16 -13.97 3.82 -5.40
C ASN A 16 -13.69 5.25 -5.85
N LEU A 17 -14.25 6.20 -5.11
CA LEU A 17 -14.13 7.64 -5.42
C LEU A 17 -12.70 8.19 -5.32
N ALA A 18 -11.84 7.50 -4.58
CA ALA A 18 -10.45 7.93 -4.41
C ALA A 18 -9.52 7.48 -5.55
N LEU A 19 -9.99 6.57 -6.39
CA LEU A 19 -9.23 6.05 -7.52
C LEU A 19 -9.36 6.99 -8.74
N ARG A 20 -8.25 7.19 -9.43
CA ARG A 20 -8.22 7.89 -10.72
C ARG A 20 -7.48 7.06 -11.75
N VAL A 21 -8.06 6.96 -12.93
CA VAL A 21 -7.47 6.24 -14.07
C VAL A 21 -7.40 7.17 -15.27
N LYS A 22 -6.23 7.28 -15.87
CA LYS A 22 -6.01 8.05 -17.09
C LYS A 22 -5.24 7.18 -18.08
N PRO A 23 -5.60 7.22 -19.37
CA PRO A 23 -4.76 6.59 -20.38
C PRO A 23 -3.40 7.29 -20.43
N LEU A 24 -2.35 6.52 -20.69
CA LEU A 24 -1.02 7.09 -20.90
C LEU A 24 -0.96 7.68 -22.30
N GLU A 25 -0.54 8.94 -22.39
CA GLU A 25 -0.39 9.62 -23.69
C GLU A 25 0.56 8.84 -24.60
N GLY A 26 0.13 8.66 -25.86
CA GLY A 26 0.90 7.91 -26.86
C GLY A 26 0.80 6.39 -26.77
N SER A 27 -0.05 5.86 -25.88
CA SER A 27 -0.25 4.42 -25.76
C SER A 27 -1.73 4.05 -25.71
N THR A 28 -2.10 2.96 -26.39
CA THR A 28 -3.48 2.43 -26.39
C THR A 28 -3.72 1.33 -25.38
N ASP A 29 -2.67 0.84 -24.74
CA ASP A 29 -2.68 -0.34 -23.86
C ASP A 29 -2.10 -0.09 -22.46
N LYS A 30 -1.84 1.18 -22.13
CA LYS A 30 -1.27 1.58 -20.84
C LYS A 30 -2.11 2.65 -20.17
N TRP A 31 -2.22 2.53 -18.83
CA TRP A 31 -2.97 3.46 -17.98
C TRP A 31 -2.13 3.90 -16.80
N ILE A 32 -2.36 5.14 -16.37
CA ILE A 32 -1.87 5.66 -15.11
C ILE A 32 -3.00 5.54 -14.10
N VAL A 33 -2.77 4.76 -13.06
CA VAL A 33 -3.73 4.53 -11.98
C VAL A 33 -3.23 5.20 -10.72
N SER A 34 -4.00 6.13 -10.19
CA SER A 34 -3.68 6.87 -8.97
C SER A 34 -4.70 6.54 -7.88
N GLY A 35 -4.22 6.24 -6.70
CA GLY A 35 -5.04 5.94 -5.52
C GLY A 35 -4.56 6.68 -4.29
N ARG A 36 -5.21 6.42 -3.15
CA ARG A 36 -4.87 7.04 -1.86
C ARG A 36 -3.48 6.67 -1.35
N GLY A 37 -3.00 5.49 -1.70
CA GLY A 37 -1.69 5.02 -1.25
C GLY A 37 -1.28 3.74 -1.96
N VAL A 38 -0.03 3.35 -1.74
CA VAL A 38 0.59 2.17 -2.38
C VAL A 38 -0.14 0.88 -2.04
N LEU A 39 -0.57 0.71 -0.78
CA LEU A 39 -1.28 -0.50 -0.35
C LEU A 39 -2.63 -0.65 -1.03
N HIS A 40 -3.35 0.45 -1.21
CA HIS A 40 -4.63 0.46 -1.92
C HIS A 40 -4.46 0.01 -3.38
N LEU A 41 -3.46 0.53 -4.07
CA LEU A 41 -3.14 0.13 -5.44
C LEU A 41 -2.67 -1.33 -5.51
N SER A 42 -1.90 -1.79 -4.54
CA SER A 42 -1.45 -3.19 -4.46
C SER A 42 -2.62 -4.16 -4.32
N VAL A 43 -3.60 -3.84 -3.49
CA VAL A 43 -4.83 -4.64 -3.34
C VAL A 43 -5.61 -4.70 -4.64
N LEU A 44 -5.77 -3.59 -5.34
CA LEU A 44 -6.43 -3.55 -6.65
C LEU A 44 -5.73 -4.47 -7.66
N VAL A 45 -4.41 -4.37 -7.77
CA VAL A 45 -3.62 -5.20 -8.70
C VAL A 45 -3.73 -6.68 -8.36
N GLU A 46 -3.62 -7.05 -7.09
CA GLU A 46 -3.77 -8.45 -6.65
C GLU A 46 -5.17 -9.00 -6.96
N THR A 47 -6.21 -8.20 -6.73
CA THR A 47 -7.59 -8.58 -7.02
C THR A 47 -7.79 -8.81 -8.52
N MET A 48 -7.28 -7.94 -9.37
CA MET A 48 -7.34 -8.10 -10.82
C MET A 48 -6.61 -9.35 -11.28
N ARG A 49 -5.43 -9.65 -10.74
CA ARG A 49 -4.69 -10.88 -11.06
C ARG A 49 -5.44 -12.14 -10.64
N ARG A 50 -6.11 -12.14 -9.50
CA ARG A 50 -6.98 -13.24 -9.05
C ARG A 50 -8.19 -13.46 -9.96
N GLU A 51 -8.71 -12.39 -10.55
CA GLU A 51 -9.79 -12.44 -11.53
C GLU A 51 -9.34 -12.93 -12.92
N GLY A 52 -8.05 -13.20 -13.11
CA GLY A 52 -7.48 -13.74 -14.33
C GLY A 52 -6.95 -12.70 -15.32
N TYR A 53 -6.84 -11.43 -14.93
CA TYR A 53 -6.23 -10.40 -15.77
C TYR A 53 -4.71 -10.52 -15.79
N GLU A 54 -4.14 -10.56 -16.99
CA GLU A 54 -2.70 -10.45 -17.20
C GLU A 54 -2.34 -8.97 -17.36
N LEU A 55 -1.55 -8.45 -16.43
CA LEU A 55 -1.11 -7.06 -16.44
C LEU A 55 0.32 -6.93 -15.92
N GLN A 56 1.04 -5.96 -16.46
CA GLN A 56 2.33 -5.52 -15.97
C GLN A 56 2.17 -4.22 -15.21
N VAL A 57 2.78 -4.14 -14.04
CA VAL A 57 2.76 -2.95 -13.18
C VAL A 57 4.13 -2.30 -13.21
N GLY A 58 4.17 -1.03 -13.58
CA GLY A 58 5.36 -0.22 -13.49
C GLY A 58 5.69 0.14 -12.04
N GLN A 59 6.85 0.74 -11.81
CA GLN A 59 7.26 1.19 -10.50
C GLN A 59 6.31 2.28 -9.98
N PRO A 60 5.76 2.16 -8.76
CA PRO A 60 4.89 3.18 -8.19
C PRO A 60 5.66 4.49 -7.98
N GLN A 61 4.96 5.59 -8.22
CA GLN A 61 5.48 6.93 -7.98
C GLN A 61 4.59 7.67 -6.99
N VAL A 62 5.21 8.38 -6.07
CA VAL A 62 4.52 9.20 -5.08
C VAL A 62 4.24 10.58 -5.68
N ILE A 63 2.99 11.03 -5.59
CA ILE A 63 2.59 12.37 -6.01
C ILE A 63 2.89 13.35 -4.87
N TYR A 64 3.73 14.34 -5.14
CA TYR A 64 4.03 15.42 -4.21
C TYR A 64 3.06 16.58 -4.42
N LYS A 65 2.62 17.19 -3.33
CA LYS A 65 1.86 18.44 -3.36
C LYS A 65 2.78 19.61 -3.01
N GLU A 66 2.54 20.75 -3.61
CA GLU A 66 3.19 22.00 -3.25
C GLU A 66 2.24 22.81 -2.37
N ILE A 67 2.67 23.11 -1.14
CA ILE A 67 1.91 23.87 -0.16
C ILE A 67 2.80 25.01 0.30
N ASP A 68 2.30 26.26 0.16
CA ASP A 68 3.03 27.48 0.53
C ASP A 68 4.44 27.58 -0.09
N GLY A 69 4.59 27.14 -1.34
CA GLY A 69 5.86 27.11 -2.06
C GLY A 69 6.82 26.01 -1.63
N GLN A 70 6.41 25.11 -0.74
CA GLN A 70 7.19 23.95 -0.30
C GLN A 70 6.65 22.65 -0.88
N LYS A 71 7.55 21.80 -1.36
CA LYS A 71 7.21 20.47 -1.84
C LYS A 71 6.93 19.55 -0.66
N CYS A 72 5.70 19.10 -0.54
CA CYS A 72 5.24 18.22 0.54
C CYS A 72 5.03 16.80 0.03
N GLU A 73 5.46 15.80 0.81
CA GLU A 73 5.19 14.40 0.55
C GLU A 73 4.00 13.90 1.37
N PRO A 74 3.23 12.92 0.86
CA PRO A 74 2.14 12.33 1.62
C PRO A 74 2.69 11.47 2.75
N ILE A 75 2.08 11.62 3.93
CA ILE A 75 2.36 10.79 5.12
C ILE A 75 1.17 9.88 5.35
N GLU A 76 1.44 8.62 5.61
CA GLU A 76 0.41 7.62 5.88
C GLU A 76 0.52 7.10 7.31
N GLU A 77 -0.63 6.84 7.92
CA GLU A 77 -0.72 6.08 9.17
C GLU A 77 -0.78 4.60 8.82
N LEU A 78 0.22 3.86 9.27
CA LEU A 78 0.37 2.44 8.99
C LEU A 78 0.10 1.63 10.25
N THR A 79 -0.82 0.68 10.19
CA THR A 79 -1.07 -0.27 11.27
C THR A 79 -0.68 -1.67 10.83
N ILE A 80 0.17 -2.31 11.63
CA ILE A 80 0.64 -3.67 11.40
C ILE A 80 0.15 -4.56 12.55
N ASN A 81 -0.56 -5.63 12.23
CA ASN A 81 -0.95 -6.66 13.18
C ASN A 81 -0.08 -7.90 12.99
N VAL A 82 0.71 -8.24 13.99
CA VAL A 82 1.66 -9.36 13.98
C VAL A 82 1.67 -10.06 15.33
N PRO A 83 2.14 -11.34 15.40
CA PRO A 83 2.43 -11.98 16.68
C PRO A 83 3.46 -11.19 17.49
N ASN A 84 3.35 -11.23 18.83
CA ASN A 84 4.24 -10.51 19.74
C ASN A 84 5.73 -10.75 19.47
N ASP A 85 6.10 -11.96 19.07
CA ASP A 85 7.48 -12.36 18.79
C ASP A 85 8.13 -11.56 17.65
N PHE A 86 7.31 -10.98 16.78
CA PHE A 86 7.77 -10.20 15.61
C PHE A 86 7.70 -8.69 15.81
N SER A 87 7.20 -8.21 16.93
CA SER A 87 6.99 -6.77 17.19
C SER A 87 8.28 -5.96 17.04
N SER A 88 9.35 -6.36 17.69
CA SER A 88 10.66 -5.68 17.61
C SER A 88 11.21 -5.64 16.19
N LYS A 89 11.06 -6.72 15.44
CA LYS A 89 11.52 -6.83 14.06
C LYS A 89 10.74 -5.88 13.14
N MET A 90 9.42 -5.76 13.36
CA MET A 90 8.58 -4.86 12.60
C MET A 90 8.90 -3.40 12.89
N ILE A 91 9.11 -3.05 14.15
CA ILE A 91 9.52 -1.70 14.57
C ILE A 91 10.85 -1.32 13.91
N ASP A 92 11.84 -2.19 13.96
CA ASP A 92 13.15 -1.95 13.32
C ASP A 92 13.02 -1.76 11.81
N MET A 93 12.24 -2.63 11.15
CA MET A 93 12.00 -2.57 9.71
C MET A 93 11.34 -1.27 9.25
N VAL A 94 10.31 -0.81 9.96
CA VAL A 94 9.59 0.43 9.63
C VAL A 94 10.43 1.65 9.96
N THR A 95 11.16 1.64 11.07
CA THR A 95 12.05 2.74 11.47
C THR A 95 13.16 2.97 10.44
N ARG A 96 13.73 1.92 9.87
CA ARG A 96 14.70 2.02 8.77
C ARG A 96 14.13 2.68 7.51
N ARG A 97 12.83 2.63 7.33
CA ARG A 97 12.10 3.27 6.22
C ARG A 97 11.55 4.64 6.56
N LYS A 98 12.08 5.27 7.62
CA LYS A 98 11.69 6.59 8.10
C LYS A 98 10.28 6.65 8.68
N GLY A 99 9.79 5.54 9.21
CA GLY A 99 8.56 5.49 9.97
C GLY A 99 8.78 5.83 11.44
N ASP A 100 7.83 6.54 12.03
CA ASP A 100 7.82 6.88 13.45
C ASP A 100 6.75 6.07 14.18
N LEU A 101 7.11 5.48 15.32
CA LEU A 101 6.17 4.71 16.14
C LEU A 101 5.19 5.65 16.85
N LEU A 102 3.89 5.50 16.60
CA LEU A 102 2.83 6.27 17.27
C LEU A 102 2.27 5.56 18.49
N GLY A 103 2.12 4.25 18.44
CA GLY A 103 1.56 3.45 19.51
C GLY A 103 1.62 1.97 19.26
N MET A 104 1.37 1.20 20.33
CA MET A 104 1.37 -0.25 20.28
C MET A 104 0.33 -0.79 21.26
N ASP A 105 -0.61 -1.58 20.74
CA ASP A 105 -1.65 -2.24 21.52
C ASP A 105 -1.49 -3.76 21.45
N THR A 106 -1.42 -4.40 22.62
CA THR A 106 -1.33 -5.85 22.72
C THR A 106 -2.73 -6.44 22.87
N GLU A 107 -3.04 -7.41 22.02
CA GLU A 107 -4.30 -8.12 22.01
C GLU A 107 -4.04 -9.63 21.99
N GLY A 108 -4.08 -10.25 23.16
CA GLY A 108 -3.74 -11.66 23.35
C GLY A 108 -2.27 -11.95 23.02
N ASP A 109 -2.02 -12.82 22.06
CA ASP A 109 -0.70 -13.19 21.56
C ASP A 109 -0.25 -12.36 20.34
N ARG A 110 -1.07 -11.38 19.94
CA ARG A 110 -0.82 -10.49 18.82
C ARG A 110 -0.69 -9.04 19.28
N VAL A 111 -0.04 -8.25 18.47
CA VAL A 111 0.14 -6.82 18.72
C VAL A 111 -0.23 -6.00 17.49
N ASN A 112 -0.94 -4.90 17.71
CA ASN A 112 -1.21 -3.87 16.72
C ASN A 112 -0.20 -2.73 16.92
N ILE A 113 0.63 -2.48 15.92
CA ILE A 113 1.64 -1.44 15.95
C ILE A 113 1.26 -0.36 14.96
N THR A 114 1.15 0.87 15.42
CA THR A 114 0.78 2.02 14.59
C THR A 114 1.98 2.93 14.37
N PHE A 115 2.23 3.24 13.11
CA PHE A 115 3.32 4.10 12.66
C PHE A 115 2.81 5.26 11.82
N GLU A 116 3.58 6.32 11.77
CA GLU A 116 3.47 7.39 10.78
C GLU A 116 4.67 7.30 9.84
N ILE A 117 4.43 7.09 8.55
CA ILE A 117 5.47 6.81 7.57
C ILE A 117 5.21 7.53 6.25
N PRO A 118 6.23 8.10 5.58
CA PRO A 118 6.05 8.61 4.22
C PRO A 118 5.60 7.51 3.26
N SER A 119 4.70 7.84 2.33
CA SER A 119 4.21 6.87 1.32
C SER A 119 5.34 6.19 0.56
N ARG A 120 6.43 6.90 0.28
CA ARG A 120 7.64 6.33 -0.34
C ARG A 120 8.29 5.21 0.48
N GLY A 121 8.15 5.24 1.80
CA GLY A 121 8.67 4.22 2.70
C GLY A 121 7.83 2.94 2.72
N ILE A 122 6.58 3.00 2.28
CA ILE A 122 5.66 1.85 2.22
C ILE A 122 5.93 0.97 0.99
N ILE A 123 6.51 1.54 -0.06
CA ILE A 123 6.83 0.81 -1.30
C ILE A 123 7.70 -0.41 -0.99
N GLY A 124 7.21 -1.61 -1.32
CA GLY A 124 7.87 -2.89 -1.03
C GLY A 124 7.80 -3.36 0.43
N LEU A 125 7.30 -2.54 1.36
CA LEU A 125 7.20 -2.89 2.78
C LEU A 125 6.30 -4.09 3.02
N ARG A 126 5.16 -4.17 2.34
CA ARG A 126 4.23 -5.28 2.49
C ARG A 126 4.88 -6.63 2.23
N THR A 127 5.64 -6.75 1.14
CA THR A 127 6.38 -7.96 0.80
C THR A 127 7.39 -8.30 1.88
N ASN A 128 8.14 -7.32 2.37
CA ASN A 128 9.13 -7.52 3.42
C ASN A 128 8.49 -7.96 4.75
N VAL A 129 7.37 -7.37 5.13
CA VAL A 129 6.61 -7.77 6.34
C VAL A 129 6.11 -9.20 6.21
N LEU A 130 5.49 -9.56 5.09
CA LEU A 130 4.99 -10.91 4.84
C LEU A 130 6.13 -11.94 4.86
N THR A 131 7.25 -11.64 4.21
CA THR A 131 8.43 -12.52 4.19
C THR A 131 9.03 -12.69 5.58
N ALA A 132 9.12 -11.62 6.34
CA ALA A 132 9.69 -11.64 7.70
C ALA A 132 8.80 -12.36 8.72
N SER A 133 7.48 -12.35 8.52
CA SER A 133 6.50 -12.98 9.41
C SER A 133 6.14 -14.41 9.04
N GLN A 134 6.62 -14.91 7.91
CA GLN A 134 6.36 -16.29 7.48
C GLN A 134 7.18 -17.28 8.29
N ARG A 135 6.49 -18.06 9.14
CA ARG A 135 6.97 -19.36 9.59
C ARG A 135 6.18 -20.46 8.84
N PRO A 136 6.78 -21.59 8.48
CA PRO A 136 6.12 -22.64 7.69
C PRO A 136 4.85 -23.25 8.30
N SER A 137 4.54 -22.94 9.57
CA SER A 137 3.46 -23.57 10.34
C SER A 137 2.27 -22.67 10.68
N TRP A 138 2.22 -21.41 10.18
CA TRP A 138 1.15 -20.47 10.57
C TRP A 138 0.45 -19.85 9.37
N PRO A 139 -0.89 -19.90 9.30
CA PRO A 139 -1.64 -19.06 8.37
C PRO A 139 -1.63 -17.63 8.90
N ILE A 140 -0.62 -16.85 8.55
CA ILE A 140 -0.47 -15.50 9.04
C ILE A 140 -1.20 -14.56 8.12
N ALA A 141 -2.37 -14.12 8.52
CA ALA A 141 -2.94 -12.88 8.07
C ALA A 141 -2.27 -11.73 8.83
N SER A 142 -1.07 -11.34 8.45
CA SER A 142 -0.55 -10.02 8.82
C SER A 142 -1.45 -9.01 8.12
N ARG A 143 -2.26 -8.31 8.89
CA ARG A 143 -3.13 -7.28 8.35
C ARG A 143 -2.34 -5.98 8.34
N ILE A 144 -2.07 -5.46 7.16
CA ILE A 144 -1.45 -4.15 6.97
C ILE A 144 -2.53 -3.23 6.42
N THR A 145 -2.79 -2.14 7.12
CA THR A 145 -3.70 -1.08 6.67
C THR A 145 -2.97 0.24 6.69
N SER A 146 -3.23 1.08 5.72
CA SER A 146 -2.72 2.44 5.71
C SER A 146 -3.82 3.45 5.42
N ARG A 147 -3.67 4.64 5.96
CA ARG A 147 -4.55 5.77 5.74
C ARG A 147 -3.71 7.02 5.54
N THR A 148 -3.94 7.70 4.42
CA THR A 148 -3.27 8.98 4.16
C THR A 148 -3.82 10.04 5.10
N ARG A 149 -2.94 10.77 5.77
CA ARG A 149 -3.26 12.00 6.49
C ARG A 149 -2.87 13.19 5.64
N GLU A 150 -3.79 14.10 5.47
CA GLU A 150 -3.48 15.45 5.00
C GLU A 150 -3.04 16.29 6.21
N ARG A 151 -1.85 16.80 6.18
CA ARG A 151 -1.36 17.85 7.09
C ARG A 151 -1.22 19.14 6.34
#